data_26451d004a408b50dcd8691c89b156c6
#
_entry.id   26451d004a408b50dcd8691c89b156c6
#
_cell.length_a   1.000
_cell.length_b   1.000
_cell.length_c   1.000
_cell.angle_alpha   90.00
_cell.angle_beta   90.00
_cell.angle_gamma   90.00
#
_symmetry.space_group_name_H-M   'P 1'
#
loop_
_entity.id
_entity.type
_entity.pdbx_description
1 polymer ?
#
loop_
_entity_poly.entity_id
_entity_poly.type
_entity_poly.pdbx_seq_one_letter_code
_entity_poly.pdbx_strand_id
1 'polypeptide(L)'
;MTQHNFENDNKYHERSVQARKSTLVSVVVNIFLSALQVVVGIFSGSQGLIADGMHSFSDLVADGVVLMANKKSRRPSDHDHHYGHWRYENGASLIIGAILLLVGGGMLWSAAGHLAQPQTIPPVHSAALWMALVALAVKEGLFRYMLAAARRLNSSLLIANAWHARSDAESSLVVALGIIGNLAGFAWFDPLAALAVGLLIARMGYRFAVSALHDLMDRAVDEEMQQAIADTLRTTPGVAGLHDLKTRKAGDLVLVDVHLEVAGEMSVAEGHQIARHARERVLAQHPVLNVMVHLDPCEAQGLTKAV
;
A
#
# COMPACT_ATOMS: atom_id res chain seq x y z
N MET A 1 31.37 -0.90 27.30
CA MET A 1 30.32 -1.38 26.40
C MET A 1 28.91 -0.80 26.69
N THR A 2 28.66 -0.16 27.80
CA THR A 2 27.34 0.32 28.26
C THR A 2 26.94 1.73 27.78
N GLN A 3 27.85 2.67 27.59
CA GLN A 3 27.49 4.04 27.15
C GLN A 3 27.06 4.11 25.67
N HIS A 4 27.66 3.31 24.78
CA HIS A 4 27.34 3.31 23.35
C HIS A 4 25.95 2.73 23.04
N ASN A 5 25.46 1.81 23.88
CA ASN A 5 24.09 1.27 23.76
C ASN A 5 23.03 2.29 24.19
N PHE A 6 23.29 3.05 25.28
CA PHE A 6 22.35 4.08 25.76
C PHE A 6 22.20 5.27 24.79
N GLU A 7 23.26 5.65 24.11
CA GLU A 7 23.23 6.72 23.09
C GLU A 7 22.46 6.26 21.82
N ASN A 8 22.62 5.01 21.42
CA ASN A 8 21.85 4.44 20.31
C ASN A 8 20.36 4.29 20.65
N ASP A 9 19.99 3.81 21.82
CA ASP A 9 18.61 3.67 22.27
C ASP A 9 17.88 5.02 22.34
N ASN A 10 18.53 6.05 22.87
CA ASN A 10 17.98 7.41 22.87
C ASN A 10 17.78 7.95 21.45
N LYS A 11 18.72 7.71 20.56
CA LYS A 11 18.64 8.12 19.14
C LYS A 11 17.52 7.41 18.39
N TYR A 12 17.28 6.12 18.67
CA TYR A 12 16.14 5.37 18.12
C TYR A 12 14.81 5.87 18.67
N HIS A 13 14.76 6.17 19.96
CA HIS A 13 13.55 6.70 20.59
C HIS A 13 13.19 8.09 20.05
N GLU A 14 14.13 9.01 19.95
CA GLU A 14 13.92 10.33 19.34
C GLU A 14 13.48 10.25 17.89
N ARG A 15 14.07 9.34 17.08
CA ARG A 15 13.66 9.08 15.70
C ARG A 15 12.19 8.60 15.61
N SER A 16 11.79 7.68 16.46
CA SER A 16 10.42 7.15 16.47
C SER A 16 9.41 8.22 16.89
N VAL A 17 9.71 9.03 17.88
CA VAL A 17 8.88 10.16 18.34
C VAL A 17 8.73 11.20 17.24
N GLN A 18 9.83 11.57 16.56
CA GLN A 18 9.79 12.58 15.50
C GLN A 18 9.07 12.10 14.25
N ALA A 19 9.22 10.81 13.87
CA ALA A 19 8.45 10.17 12.81
C ALA A 19 6.94 10.20 13.11
N ARG A 20 6.57 9.75 14.32
CA ARG A 20 5.17 9.77 14.78
C ARG A 20 4.59 11.18 14.82
N LYS A 21 5.36 12.18 15.25
CA LYS A 21 4.92 13.56 15.28
C LYS A 21 4.65 14.12 13.88
N SER A 22 5.53 13.87 12.91
CA SER A 22 5.34 14.33 11.53
C SER A 22 4.11 13.71 10.88
N THR A 23 3.87 12.42 11.10
CA THR A 23 2.67 11.72 10.61
C THR A 23 1.40 12.25 11.27
N LEU A 24 1.40 12.47 12.60
CA LEU A 24 0.23 13.01 13.29
C LEU A 24 -0.13 14.42 12.82
N VAL A 25 0.87 15.28 12.61
CA VAL A 25 0.66 16.62 12.05
C VAL A 25 0.04 16.53 10.67
N SER A 26 0.53 15.63 9.80
CA SER A 26 -0.04 15.41 8.47
C SER A 26 -1.51 15.01 8.55
N VAL A 27 -1.84 14.01 9.37
CA VAL A 27 -3.23 13.53 9.52
C VAL A 27 -4.15 14.63 10.00
N VAL A 28 -3.78 15.38 11.04
CA VAL A 28 -4.61 16.46 11.59
C VAL A 28 -4.83 17.57 10.55
N VAL A 29 -3.76 18.00 9.87
CA VAL A 29 -3.85 19.03 8.83
C VAL A 29 -4.76 18.56 7.69
N ASN A 30 -4.60 17.33 7.22
CA ASN A 30 -5.41 16.79 6.13
C ASN A 30 -6.89 16.63 6.51
N ILE A 31 -7.22 16.24 7.76
CA ILE A 31 -8.62 16.18 8.22
C ILE A 31 -9.28 17.58 8.12
N PHE A 32 -8.64 18.61 8.67
CA PHE A 32 -9.20 19.95 8.65
C PHE A 32 -9.27 20.51 7.23
N LEU A 33 -8.22 20.28 6.44
CA LEU A 33 -8.14 20.78 5.08
C LEU A 33 -9.20 20.15 4.19
N SER A 34 -9.35 18.81 4.21
CA SER A 34 -10.34 18.10 3.40
C SER A 34 -11.78 18.48 3.78
N ALA A 35 -12.08 18.58 5.08
CA ALA A 35 -13.39 19.04 5.53
C ALA A 35 -13.69 20.47 5.04
N LEU A 36 -12.72 21.38 5.15
CA LEU A 36 -12.87 22.75 4.71
C LEU A 36 -13.01 22.84 3.18
N GLN A 37 -12.26 22.08 2.41
CA GLN A 37 -12.37 21.99 0.96
C GLN A 37 -13.76 21.53 0.51
N VAL A 38 -14.31 20.48 1.13
CA VAL A 38 -15.65 19.97 0.82
C VAL A 38 -16.72 21.03 1.14
N VAL A 39 -16.66 21.61 2.34
CA VAL A 39 -17.62 22.66 2.76
C VAL A 39 -17.57 23.87 1.83
N VAL A 40 -16.38 24.44 1.61
CA VAL A 40 -16.23 25.60 0.71
C VAL A 40 -16.60 25.23 -0.73
N GLY A 41 -16.27 24.02 -1.19
CA GLY A 41 -16.61 23.52 -2.52
C GLY A 41 -18.13 23.49 -2.74
N ILE A 42 -18.89 22.99 -1.76
CA ILE A 42 -20.36 22.96 -1.81
C ILE A 42 -20.93 24.39 -1.89
N PHE A 43 -20.49 25.28 -1.01
CA PHE A 43 -21.01 26.66 -0.97
C PHE A 43 -20.55 27.52 -2.14
N SER A 44 -19.39 27.22 -2.74
CA SER A 44 -18.86 27.98 -3.88
C SER A 44 -19.25 27.40 -5.23
N GLY A 45 -19.91 26.22 -5.27
CA GLY A 45 -20.32 25.55 -6.50
C GLY A 45 -19.17 24.88 -7.27
N SER A 46 -17.97 24.71 -6.67
CA SER A 46 -16.83 24.08 -7.32
C SER A 46 -16.82 22.57 -7.12
N GLN A 47 -17.02 21.83 -8.20
CA GLN A 47 -16.92 20.37 -8.19
C GLN A 47 -15.48 19.87 -8.06
N GLY A 48 -14.53 20.59 -8.66
CA GLY A 48 -13.12 20.28 -8.53
C GLY A 48 -12.65 20.37 -7.08
N LEU A 49 -13.10 21.40 -6.33
CA LEU A 49 -12.74 21.54 -4.92
C LEU A 49 -13.37 20.47 -4.03
N ILE A 50 -14.63 20.09 -4.29
CA ILE A 50 -15.28 18.96 -3.62
C ILE A 50 -14.49 17.67 -3.91
N ALA A 51 -14.10 17.47 -5.17
CA ALA A 51 -13.33 16.32 -5.60
C ALA A 51 -12.00 16.17 -4.86
N ASP A 52 -11.22 17.26 -4.77
CA ASP A 52 -9.93 17.26 -4.06
C ASP A 52 -10.09 17.01 -2.55
N GLY A 53 -11.12 17.61 -1.93
CA GLY A 53 -11.45 17.37 -0.53
C GLY A 53 -11.86 15.92 -0.27
N MET A 54 -12.69 15.33 -1.13
CA MET A 54 -13.10 13.92 -1.04
C MET A 54 -11.95 12.96 -1.29
N HIS A 55 -11.02 13.27 -2.19
CA HIS A 55 -9.79 12.53 -2.39
C HIS A 55 -8.97 12.45 -1.11
N SER A 56 -8.59 13.60 -0.57
CA SER A 56 -7.81 13.67 0.68
C SER A 56 -8.53 13.01 1.87
N PHE A 57 -9.85 13.08 1.93
CA PHE A 57 -10.64 12.39 2.96
C PHE A 57 -10.61 10.86 2.77
N SER A 58 -10.70 10.39 1.52
CA SER A 58 -10.62 8.96 1.20
C SER A 58 -9.28 8.36 1.58
N ASP A 59 -8.18 9.09 1.39
CA ASP A 59 -6.84 8.65 1.79
C ASP A 59 -6.73 8.51 3.33
N LEU A 60 -7.29 9.46 4.07
CA LEU A 60 -7.36 9.36 5.54
C LEU A 60 -8.17 8.14 6.03
N VAL A 61 -9.29 7.84 5.37
CA VAL A 61 -10.08 6.64 5.67
C VAL A 61 -9.27 5.39 5.35
N ALA A 62 -8.58 5.37 4.20
CA ALA A 62 -7.73 4.26 3.80
C ALA A 62 -6.61 4.01 4.83
N ASP A 63 -5.91 5.06 5.26
CA ASP A 63 -4.86 4.97 6.29
C ASP A 63 -5.42 4.41 7.61
N GLY A 64 -6.60 4.87 8.03
CA GLY A 64 -7.27 4.37 9.23
C GLY A 64 -7.59 2.87 9.13
N VAL A 65 -8.13 2.43 8.01
CA VAL A 65 -8.46 1.02 7.76
C VAL A 65 -7.19 0.16 7.73
N VAL A 66 -6.11 0.63 7.09
CA VAL A 66 -4.80 -0.07 7.07
C VAL A 66 -4.25 -0.22 8.49
N LEU A 67 -4.27 0.82 9.31
CA LEU A 67 -3.80 0.75 10.70
C LEU A 67 -4.60 -0.26 11.54
N MET A 68 -5.93 -0.29 11.38
CA MET A 68 -6.80 -1.25 12.05
C MET A 68 -6.54 -2.68 11.58
N ALA A 69 -6.41 -2.88 10.27
CA ALA A 69 -6.14 -4.18 9.68
C ALA A 69 -4.78 -4.72 10.12
N ASN A 70 -3.72 -3.90 10.10
CA ASN A 70 -2.38 -4.29 10.54
C ASN A 70 -2.35 -4.69 12.02
N LYS A 71 -3.12 -4.01 12.89
CA LYS A 71 -3.25 -4.42 14.28
C LYS A 71 -3.95 -5.79 14.44
N LYS A 72 -4.91 -6.09 13.56
CA LYS A 72 -5.70 -7.34 13.63
C LYS A 72 -4.97 -8.49 12.94
N SER A 73 -4.24 -8.23 11.85
CA SER A 73 -3.47 -9.23 11.11
C SER A 73 -2.37 -9.90 11.94
N ARG A 74 -1.76 -9.14 12.86
CA ARG A 74 -0.70 -9.64 13.76
C ARG A 74 -1.18 -10.54 14.90
N ARG A 75 -2.49 -10.84 14.99
CA ARG A 75 -2.97 -11.80 15.97
C ARG A 75 -2.49 -13.22 15.59
N PRO A 76 -2.01 -14.00 16.56
CA PRO A 76 -1.59 -15.37 16.31
C PRO A 76 -2.76 -16.22 15.82
N SER A 77 -2.47 -17.43 15.35
CA SER A 77 -3.47 -18.44 15.03
C SER A 77 -4.32 -18.78 16.25
N ASP A 78 -5.60 -19.01 16.03
CA ASP A 78 -6.58 -19.42 17.02
C ASP A 78 -7.41 -20.60 16.51
N HIS A 79 -8.45 -21.00 17.25
CA HIS A 79 -9.30 -22.13 16.91
C HIS A 79 -10.01 -21.97 15.55
N ASP A 80 -10.36 -20.76 15.19
CA ASP A 80 -11.13 -20.47 13.97
C ASP A 80 -10.22 -20.11 12.78
N HIS A 81 -8.97 -19.70 13.06
CA HIS A 81 -8.00 -19.24 12.05
C HIS A 81 -6.63 -19.91 12.25
N HIS A 82 -6.50 -21.16 11.84
CA HIS A 82 -5.28 -21.96 12.04
C HIS A 82 -4.04 -21.37 11.35
N TYR A 83 -4.21 -20.66 10.24
CA TYR A 83 -3.12 -19.97 9.54
C TYR A 83 -2.86 -18.53 10.04
N GLY A 84 -3.52 -18.11 11.14
CA GLY A 84 -3.45 -16.76 11.66
C GLY A 84 -4.36 -15.78 10.92
N HIS A 85 -4.18 -14.49 11.20
CA HIS A 85 -5.10 -13.44 10.76
C HIS A 85 -4.52 -12.55 9.65
N TRP A 86 -3.45 -12.95 8.99
CA TRP A 86 -2.71 -12.15 8.00
C TRP A 86 -3.58 -11.62 6.85
N ARG A 87 -4.59 -12.39 6.44
CA ARG A 87 -5.51 -12.01 5.35
C ARG A 87 -6.47 -10.87 5.69
N TYR A 88 -6.50 -10.39 6.94
CA TYR A 88 -7.24 -9.17 7.28
C TYR A 88 -6.73 -7.94 6.53
N GLU A 89 -5.45 -7.87 6.19
CA GLU A 89 -4.89 -6.80 5.37
C GLU A 89 -5.45 -6.79 3.95
N ASN A 90 -5.55 -7.97 3.33
CA ASN A 90 -6.14 -8.14 2.01
C ASN A 90 -7.64 -7.79 2.01
N GLY A 91 -8.37 -8.22 3.04
CA GLY A 91 -9.78 -7.85 3.22
C GLY A 91 -9.98 -6.34 3.39
N ALA A 92 -9.12 -5.69 4.17
CA ALA A 92 -9.12 -4.24 4.35
C ALA A 92 -8.83 -3.51 3.04
N SER A 93 -7.82 -3.95 2.28
CA SER A 93 -7.49 -3.38 0.96
C SER A 93 -8.65 -3.52 -0.03
N LEU A 94 -9.40 -4.61 0.02
CA LEU A 94 -10.60 -4.79 -0.80
C LEU A 94 -11.69 -3.78 -0.43
N ILE A 95 -11.94 -3.57 0.87
CA ILE A 95 -12.91 -2.58 1.37
C ILE A 95 -12.51 -1.17 0.94
N ILE A 96 -11.24 -0.80 1.10
CA ILE A 96 -10.70 0.51 0.66
C ILE A 96 -10.91 0.66 -0.85
N GLY A 97 -10.56 -0.36 -1.64
CA GLY A 97 -10.75 -0.35 -3.08
C GLY A 97 -12.22 -0.12 -3.47
N ALA A 98 -13.16 -0.78 -2.77
CA ALA A 98 -14.60 -0.58 -3.00
C ALA A 98 -15.05 0.84 -2.64
N ILE A 99 -14.62 1.38 -1.51
CA ILE A 99 -14.94 2.77 -1.09
C ILE A 99 -14.42 3.77 -2.13
N LEU A 100 -13.16 3.64 -2.56
CA LEU A 100 -12.56 4.51 -3.56
C LEU A 100 -13.26 4.43 -4.92
N LEU A 101 -13.69 3.22 -5.34
CA LEU A 101 -14.49 3.04 -6.56
C LEU A 101 -15.84 3.72 -6.47
N LEU A 102 -16.52 3.63 -5.33
CA LEU A 102 -17.81 4.30 -5.11
C LEU A 102 -17.65 5.82 -5.13
N VAL A 103 -16.66 6.35 -4.44
CA VAL A 103 -16.38 7.79 -4.39
C VAL A 103 -15.97 8.30 -5.77
N GLY A 104 -14.96 7.69 -6.39
CA GLY A 104 -14.48 8.06 -7.73
C GLY A 104 -15.57 7.93 -8.80
N GLY A 105 -16.34 6.84 -8.77
CA GLY A 105 -17.46 6.61 -9.69
C GLY A 105 -18.56 7.65 -9.52
N GLY A 106 -18.93 8.01 -8.30
CA GLY A 106 -19.90 9.10 -8.02
C GLY A 106 -19.43 10.45 -8.53
N MET A 107 -18.14 10.75 -8.38
CA MET A 107 -17.54 11.99 -8.90
C MET A 107 -17.52 12.03 -10.43
N LEU A 108 -17.12 10.91 -11.07
CA LEU A 108 -17.15 10.78 -12.52
C LEU A 108 -18.57 10.96 -13.07
N TRP A 109 -19.55 10.35 -12.43
CA TRP A 109 -20.95 10.48 -12.79
C TRP A 109 -21.44 11.94 -12.70
N SER A 110 -21.14 12.59 -11.58
CA SER A 110 -21.49 14.00 -11.36
C SER A 110 -20.83 14.92 -12.38
N ALA A 111 -19.51 14.80 -12.56
CA ALA A 111 -18.76 15.62 -13.50
C ALA A 111 -19.21 15.41 -14.96
N ALA A 112 -19.43 14.16 -15.35
CA ALA A 112 -19.95 13.84 -16.69
C ALA A 112 -21.33 14.41 -16.93
N GLY A 113 -22.23 14.36 -15.93
CA GLY A 113 -23.55 14.96 -16.00
C GLY A 113 -23.50 16.48 -16.25
N HIS A 114 -22.62 17.20 -15.57
CA HIS A 114 -22.45 18.64 -15.79
C HIS A 114 -21.80 18.96 -17.15
N LEU A 115 -20.87 18.16 -17.61
CA LEU A 115 -20.26 18.32 -18.95
C LEU A 115 -21.27 18.03 -20.07
N ALA A 116 -22.19 17.08 -19.86
CA ALA A 116 -23.26 16.79 -20.82
C ALA A 116 -24.32 17.89 -20.89
N GLN A 117 -24.50 18.65 -19.82
CA GLN A 117 -25.47 19.74 -19.73
C GLN A 117 -24.80 21.05 -19.27
N PRO A 118 -24.02 21.71 -20.12
CA PRO A 118 -23.24 22.89 -19.72
C PRO A 118 -24.05 24.04 -19.12
N GLN A 119 -25.36 24.09 -19.47
CA GLN A 119 -26.29 25.12 -18.96
C GLN A 119 -26.63 24.90 -17.47
N THR A 120 -26.37 23.74 -16.91
CA THR A 120 -26.63 23.40 -15.51
C THR A 120 -25.41 23.60 -14.60
N ILE A 121 -24.26 23.97 -15.19
CA ILE A 121 -23.04 24.22 -14.42
C ILE A 121 -23.24 25.44 -13.52
N PRO A 122 -23.20 25.30 -12.19
CA PRO A 122 -23.32 26.42 -11.31
C PRO A 122 -22.14 27.39 -11.46
N PRO A 123 -22.33 28.70 -11.33
CA PRO A 123 -21.21 29.62 -11.32
C PRO A 123 -20.32 29.37 -10.12
N VAL A 124 -19.03 29.23 -10.36
CA VAL A 124 -18.04 29.02 -9.30
C VAL A 124 -17.69 30.39 -8.68
N HIS A 125 -17.80 30.48 -7.36
CA HIS A 125 -17.40 31.70 -6.65
C HIS A 125 -15.89 31.77 -6.43
N SER A 126 -15.33 32.97 -6.41
CA SER A 126 -13.90 33.21 -6.17
C SER A 126 -13.39 32.67 -4.84
N ALA A 127 -14.26 32.40 -3.86
CA ALA A 127 -13.93 31.70 -2.62
C ALA A 127 -13.33 30.33 -2.86
N ALA A 128 -13.79 29.61 -3.92
CA ALA A 128 -13.22 28.33 -4.30
C ALA A 128 -11.74 28.44 -4.69
N LEU A 129 -11.38 29.49 -5.46
CA LEU A 129 -9.98 29.69 -5.86
C LEU A 129 -9.08 29.97 -4.65
N TRP A 130 -9.52 30.85 -3.74
CA TRP A 130 -8.75 31.09 -2.52
C TRP A 130 -8.56 29.86 -1.69
N MET A 131 -9.59 29.03 -1.54
CA MET A 131 -9.51 27.78 -0.81
C MET A 131 -8.57 26.79 -1.52
N ALA A 132 -8.65 26.66 -2.85
CA ALA A 132 -7.76 25.79 -3.62
C ALA A 132 -6.28 26.22 -3.50
N LEU A 133 -6.00 27.53 -3.54
CA LEU A 133 -4.67 28.07 -3.35
C LEU A 133 -4.15 27.85 -1.93
N VAL A 134 -4.99 28.03 -0.91
CA VAL A 134 -4.65 27.70 0.48
C VAL A 134 -4.35 26.20 0.62
N ALA A 135 -5.20 25.35 0.04
CA ALA A 135 -4.99 23.90 0.07
C ALA A 135 -3.67 23.49 -0.58
N LEU A 136 -3.39 24.03 -1.76
CA LEU A 136 -2.13 23.80 -2.47
C LEU A 136 -0.92 24.27 -1.64
N ALA A 137 -0.98 25.45 -1.05
CA ALA A 137 0.10 26.00 -0.23
C ALA A 137 0.32 25.15 1.05
N VAL A 138 -0.74 24.72 1.71
CA VAL A 138 -0.68 23.89 2.92
C VAL A 138 -0.12 22.51 2.58
N LYS A 139 -0.60 21.84 1.50
CA LYS A 139 -0.12 20.52 1.05
C LYS A 139 1.36 20.59 0.64
N GLU A 140 1.78 21.63 -0.10
CA GLU A 140 3.20 21.81 -0.47
C GLU A 140 4.07 22.10 0.77
N GLY A 141 3.58 22.90 1.72
CA GLY A 141 4.24 23.15 3.00
C GLY A 141 4.39 21.87 3.82
N LEU A 142 3.35 21.04 3.86
CA LEU A 142 3.33 19.74 4.53
C LEU A 142 4.35 18.79 3.89
N PHE A 143 4.36 18.68 2.56
CA PHE A 143 5.38 17.92 1.83
C PHE A 143 6.79 18.32 2.24
N ARG A 144 7.10 19.63 2.20
CA ARG A 144 8.44 20.14 2.57
C ARG A 144 8.81 19.83 4.00
N TYR A 145 7.86 19.98 4.93
CA TYR A 145 8.04 19.64 6.34
C TYR A 145 8.34 18.16 6.53
N MET A 146 7.53 17.29 5.91
CA MET A 146 7.69 15.84 5.98
C MET A 146 9.00 15.37 5.33
N LEU A 147 9.37 15.94 4.18
CA LEU A 147 10.63 15.61 3.48
C LEU A 147 11.85 16.04 4.30
N ALA A 148 11.81 17.20 4.95
CA ALA A 148 12.88 17.65 5.82
C ALA A 148 13.05 16.73 7.04
N ALA A 149 11.95 16.30 7.66
CA ALA A 149 11.97 15.33 8.76
C ALA A 149 12.51 13.96 8.28
N ALA A 150 12.03 13.46 7.15
CA ALA A 150 12.43 12.18 6.57
C ALA A 150 13.94 12.12 6.22
N ARG A 151 14.46 13.20 5.65
CA ARG A 151 15.91 13.32 5.34
C ARG A 151 16.78 13.35 6.61
N ARG A 152 16.34 14.07 7.65
CA ARG A 152 17.06 14.09 8.96
C ARG A 152 17.11 12.71 9.61
N LEU A 153 16.06 11.91 9.41
CA LEU A 153 15.94 10.57 9.99
C LEU A 153 16.57 9.48 9.10
N ASN A 154 17.02 9.81 7.88
CA ASN A 154 17.50 8.86 6.85
C ASN A 154 16.53 7.68 6.65
N SER A 155 15.20 7.95 6.61
CA SER A 155 14.17 6.93 6.48
C SER A 155 13.59 6.95 5.08
N SER A 156 13.84 5.89 4.30
CA SER A 156 13.27 5.70 2.96
C SER A 156 11.74 5.66 2.97
N LEU A 157 11.15 5.05 3.99
CA LEU A 157 9.69 5.00 4.17
C LEU A 157 9.09 6.39 4.36
N LEU A 158 9.70 7.24 5.21
CA LEU A 158 9.21 8.61 5.42
C LEU A 158 9.44 9.48 4.18
N ILE A 159 10.51 9.24 3.42
CA ILE A 159 10.73 9.91 2.13
C ILE A 159 9.62 9.54 1.14
N ALA A 160 9.28 8.25 1.02
CA ALA A 160 8.17 7.80 0.15
C ALA A 160 6.83 8.44 0.56
N ASN A 161 6.53 8.49 1.87
CA ASN A 161 5.33 9.13 2.39
C ASN A 161 5.29 10.65 2.11
N ALA A 162 6.44 11.33 2.19
CA ALA A 162 6.52 12.74 1.80
C ALA A 162 6.22 12.93 0.29
N TRP A 163 6.75 12.09 -0.59
CA TRP A 163 6.45 12.14 -2.02
C TRP A 163 4.97 11.85 -2.34
N HIS A 164 4.31 11.00 -1.55
CA HIS A 164 2.86 10.83 -1.66
C HIS A 164 2.11 12.14 -1.37
N ALA A 165 2.46 12.82 -0.27
CA ALA A 165 1.88 14.14 0.03
C ALA A 165 2.14 15.19 -1.07
N ARG A 166 3.21 15.05 -1.86
CA ARG A 166 3.45 15.90 -3.03
C ARG A 166 2.47 15.58 -4.17
N SER A 167 2.20 14.30 -4.42
CA SER A 167 1.18 13.91 -5.41
C SER A 167 -0.20 14.50 -5.08
N ASP A 168 -0.54 14.59 -3.78
CA ASP A 168 -1.76 15.22 -3.33
C ASP A 168 -1.76 16.74 -3.58
N ALA A 169 -0.61 17.40 -3.49
CA ALA A 169 -0.47 18.79 -3.86
C ALA A 169 -0.62 19.02 -5.38
N GLU A 170 -0.13 18.07 -6.20
CA GLU A 170 -0.29 18.12 -7.65
C GLU A 170 -1.75 17.98 -8.08
N SER A 171 -2.55 17.13 -7.42
CA SER A 171 -4.00 17.05 -7.66
C SER A 171 -4.70 18.37 -7.33
N SER A 172 -4.34 19.00 -6.22
CA SER A 172 -4.88 20.31 -5.83
C SER A 172 -4.49 21.42 -6.83
N LEU A 173 -3.31 21.32 -7.45
CA LEU A 173 -2.92 22.25 -8.53
C LEU A 173 -3.82 22.11 -9.75
N VAL A 174 -4.14 20.88 -10.15
CA VAL A 174 -5.08 20.62 -11.28
C VAL A 174 -6.44 21.24 -10.99
N VAL A 175 -6.93 21.11 -9.76
CA VAL A 175 -8.20 21.71 -9.34
C VAL A 175 -8.12 23.24 -9.35
N ALA A 176 -7.06 23.84 -8.83
CA ALA A 176 -6.87 25.29 -8.86
C ALA A 176 -6.88 25.85 -10.30
N LEU A 177 -6.22 25.16 -11.24
CA LEU A 177 -6.23 25.51 -12.66
C LEU A 177 -7.63 25.36 -13.28
N GLY A 178 -8.37 24.32 -12.90
CA GLY A 178 -9.78 24.15 -13.29
C GLY A 178 -10.66 25.31 -12.85
N ILE A 179 -10.53 25.75 -11.60
CA ILE A 179 -11.27 26.89 -11.04
C ILE A 179 -10.87 28.20 -11.72
N ILE A 180 -9.58 28.42 -11.97
CA ILE A 180 -9.10 29.60 -12.71
C ILE A 180 -9.73 29.66 -14.12
N GLY A 181 -9.73 28.52 -14.84
CA GLY A 181 -10.35 28.43 -16.16
C GLY A 181 -11.86 28.73 -16.11
N ASN A 182 -12.56 28.21 -15.08
CA ASN A 182 -13.97 28.47 -14.87
C ASN A 182 -14.24 29.99 -14.63
N LEU A 183 -13.47 30.62 -13.76
CA LEU A 183 -13.57 32.06 -13.46
C LEU A 183 -13.20 32.97 -14.67
N ALA A 184 -12.34 32.43 -15.58
CA ALA A 184 -11.99 33.08 -16.83
C ALA A 184 -13.11 33.00 -17.91
N GLY A 185 -14.24 32.36 -17.61
CA GLY A 185 -15.39 32.22 -18.50
C GLY A 185 -15.56 30.87 -19.16
N PHE A 186 -14.64 29.89 -18.92
CA PHE A 186 -14.75 28.57 -19.45
C PHE A 186 -15.38 27.62 -18.40
N ALA A 187 -16.70 27.66 -18.27
CA ALA A 187 -17.44 26.97 -17.20
C ALA A 187 -17.14 25.47 -17.07
N TRP A 188 -16.74 24.81 -18.14
CA TRP A 188 -16.45 23.38 -18.18
C TRP A 188 -15.08 22.97 -17.58
N PHE A 189 -14.20 23.94 -17.25
CA PHE A 189 -12.87 23.62 -16.69
C PHE A 189 -12.93 23.02 -15.28
N ASP A 190 -13.81 23.51 -14.40
CA ASP A 190 -13.97 22.98 -13.05
C ASP A 190 -14.55 21.54 -13.05
N PRO A 191 -15.63 21.23 -13.78
CA PRO A 191 -16.07 19.83 -13.94
C PRO A 191 -15.03 18.93 -14.60
N LEU A 192 -14.21 19.46 -15.53
CA LEU A 192 -13.12 18.68 -16.14
C LEU A 192 -12.04 18.33 -15.12
N ALA A 193 -11.67 19.27 -14.25
CA ALA A 193 -10.74 19.01 -13.15
C ALA A 193 -11.31 17.96 -12.18
N ALA A 194 -12.62 18.06 -11.83
CA ALA A 194 -13.30 17.05 -11.02
C ALA A 194 -13.30 15.67 -11.68
N LEU A 195 -13.49 15.60 -13.00
CA LEU A 195 -13.43 14.35 -13.76
C LEU A 195 -12.02 13.75 -13.72
N ALA A 196 -10.97 14.57 -13.87
CA ALA A 196 -9.59 14.10 -13.80
C ALA A 196 -9.26 13.52 -12.41
N VAL A 197 -9.62 14.22 -11.33
CA VAL A 197 -9.43 13.74 -9.96
C VAL A 197 -10.27 12.49 -9.70
N GLY A 198 -11.53 12.46 -10.11
CA GLY A 198 -12.42 11.29 -9.98
C GLY A 198 -11.85 10.05 -10.69
N LEU A 199 -11.25 10.23 -11.87
CA LEU A 199 -10.59 9.15 -12.62
C LEU A 199 -9.36 8.61 -11.87
N LEU A 200 -8.55 9.48 -11.27
CA LEU A 200 -7.41 9.06 -10.46
C LEU A 200 -7.86 8.23 -9.26
N ILE A 201 -8.89 8.67 -8.53
CA ILE A 201 -9.44 7.94 -7.39
C ILE A 201 -10.03 6.60 -7.83
N ALA A 202 -10.83 6.56 -8.89
CA ALA A 202 -11.44 5.33 -9.41
C ALA A 202 -10.36 4.33 -9.87
N ARG A 203 -9.31 4.80 -10.54
CA ARG A 203 -8.17 3.97 -10.96
C ARG A 203 -7.43 3.40 -9.75
N MET A 204 -7.21 4.19 -8.71
CA MET A 204 -6.57 3.73 -7.47
C MET A 204 -7.44 2.68 -6.78
N GLY A 205 -8.74 2.95 -6.64
CA GLY A 205 -9.69 2.00 -6.07
C GLY A 205 -9.73 0.66 -6.84
N TYR A 206 -9.74 0.72 -8.17
CA TYR A 206 -9.67 -0.48 -9.02
C TYR A 206 -8.40 -1.29 -8.76
N ARG A 207 -7.24 -0.63 -8.69
CA ARG A 207 -5.96 -1.30 -8.42
C ARG A 207 -5.95 -1.97 -7.05
N PHE A 208 -6.43 -1.29 -6.01
CA PHE A 208 -6.54 -1.87 -4.66
C PHE A 208 -7.49 -3.07 -4.63
N ALA A 209 -8.69 -2.93 -5.20
CA ALA A 209 -9.69 -3.99 -5.21
C ALA A 209 -9.20 -5.23 -5.97
N VAL A 210 -8.66 -5.05 -7.18
CA VAL A 210 -8.17 -6.16 -8.01
C VAL A 210 -6.95 -6.82 -7.37
N SER A 211 -5.99 -6.04 -6.85
CA SER A 211 -4.83 -6.62 -6.16
C SER A 211 -5.24 -7.43 -4.94
N ALA A 212 -6.11 -6.88 -4.10
CA ALA A 212 -6.60 -7.56 -2.91
C ALA A 212 -7.39 -8.84 -3.25
N LEU A 213 -8.20 -8.79 -4.31
CA LEU A 213 -8.94 -9.96 -4.78
C LEU A 213 -8.00 -11.07 -5.26
N HIS A 214 -6.97 -10.74 -6.05
CA HIS A 214 -5.97 -11.71 -6.48
C HIS A 214 -5.21 -12.31 -5.29
N ASP A 215 -4.84 -11.49 -4.30
CA ASP A 215 -4.14 -11.98 -3.10
C ASP A 215 -5.04 -12.90 -2.25
N LEU A 216 -6.36 -12.61 -2.18
CA LEU A 216 -7.34 -13.50 -1.54
C LEU A 216 -7.54 -14.81 -2.29
N MET A 217 -7.30 -14.83 -3.61
CA MET A 217 -7.33 -16.02 -4.48
C MET A 217 -5.96 -16.71 -4.57
N ASP A 218 -5.11 -16.58 -3.55
CA ASP A 218 -3.81 -17.25 -3.46
C ASP A 218 -2.83 -16.87 -4.59
N ARG A 219 -2.77 -15.58 -4.97
CA ARG A 219 -1.80 -15.10 -5.95
C ARG A 219 -0.38 -15.45 -5.52
N ALA A 220 0.40 -16.02 -6.43
CA ALA A 220 1.82 -16.27 -6.25
C ALA A 220 2.60 -14.96 -6.03
N VAL A 221 3.78 -15.06 -5.44
CA VAL A 221 4.75 -13.97 -5.41
C VAL A 221 5.28 -13.67 -6.81
N ASP A 222 6.00 -12.54 -6.97
CA ASP A 222 6.69 -12.25 -8.22
C ASP A 222 7.78 -13.29 -8.53
N GLU A 223 8.16 -13.35 -9.79
CA GLU A 223 9.11 -14.35 -10.29
C GLU A 223 10.49 -14.22 -9.63
N GLU A 224 10.94 -12.99 -9.32
CA GLU A 224 12.22 -12.73 -8.65
C GLU A 224 12.24 -13.35 -7.25
N MET A 225 11.21 -13.13 -6.46
CA MET A 225 11.07 -13.72 -5.12
C MET A 225 10.94 -15.24 -5.19
N GLN A 226 10.18 -15.76 -6.16
CA GLN A 226 10.00 -17.21 -6.33
C GLN A 226 11.33 -17.89 -6.67
N GLN A 227 12.13 -17.29 -7.56
CA GLN A 227 13.46 -17.79 -7.91
C GLN A 227 14.42 -17.72 -6.70
N ALA A 228 14.42 -16.61 -5.96
CA ALA A 228 15.27 -16.46 -4.78
C ALA A 228 14.96 -17.52 -3.71
N ILE A 229 13.67 -17.84 -3.48
CA ILE A 229 13.27 -18.92 -2.58
C ILE A 229 13.73 -20.28 -3.13
N ALA A 230 13.53 -20.53 -4.43
CA ALA A 230 13.96 -21.78 -5.07
C ALA A 230 15.48 -22.00 -4.96
N ASP A 231 16.28 -20.96 -5.17
CA ASP A 231 17.73 -21.03 -5.07
C ASP A 231 18.21 -21.27 -3.64
N THR A 232 17.54 -20.66 -2.66
CA THR A 232 17.81 -20.93 -1.23
C THR A 232 17.54 -22.40 -0.88
N LEU A 233 16.46 -22.97 -1.42
CA LEU A 233 16.09 -24.38 -1.23
C LEU A 233 17.09 -25.32 -1.95
N ARG A 234 17.41 -25.07 -3.24
CA ARG A 234 18.36 -25.88 -4.03
C ARG A 234 19.76 -25.93 -3.43
N THR A 235 20.21 -24.80 -2.86
CA THR A 235 21.54 -24.71 -2.24
C THR A 235 21.58 -25.25 -0.82
N THR A 236 20.49 -25.85 -0.32
CA THR A 236 20.49 -26.49 1.01
C THR A 236 21.18 -27.84 0.95
N PRO A 237 22.18 -28.11 1.82
CA PRO A 237 22.87 -29.37 1.86
C PRO A 237 21.92 -30.57 2.04
N GLY A 238 22.07 -31.58 1.20
CA GLY A 238 21.22 -32.77 1.21
C GLY A 238 20.00 -32.71 0.30
N VAL A 239 19.68 -31.57 -0.27
CA VAL A 239 18.65 -31.42 -1.31
C VAL A 239 19.26 -31.78 -2.66
N ALA A 240 18.69 -32.80 -3.34
CA ALA A 240 19.09 -33.25 -4.67
C ALA A 240 18.36 -32.45 -5.77
N GLY A 241 17.11 -32.07 -5.55
CA GLY A 241 16.28 -31.32 -6.46
C GLY A 241 15.05 -30.71 -5.76
N LEU A 242 14.29 -29.94 -6.51
CA LEU A 242 12.98 -29.46 -6.07
C LEU A 242 12.02 -29.34 -7.26
N HIS A 243 10.75 -29.59 -7.00
CA HIS A 243 9.65 -29.39 -7.93
C HIS A 243 8.39 -28.95 -7.20
N ASP A 244 7.33 -28.64 -7.93
CA ASP A 244 6.05 -28.20 -7.39
C ASP A 244 6.13 -27.06 -6.35
N LEU A 245 7.06 -26.11 -6.57
CA LEU A 245 7.15 -24.91 -5.75
C LEU A 245 5.91 -24.05 -5.97
N LYS A 246 5.09 -23.96 -4.94
CA LYS A 246 3.89 -23.09 -4.90
C LYS A 246 4.06 -22.05 -3.82
N THR A 247 3.72 -20.81 -4.17
CA THR A 247 3.78 -19.69 -3.24
C THR A 247 2.43 -18.99 -3.21
N ARG A 248 2.08 -18.40 -2.08
CA ARG A 248 0.90 -17.53 -1.96
C ARG A 248 1.12 -16.43 -0.94
N LYS A 249 0.52 -15.26 -1.21
CA LYS A 249 0.60 -14.12 -0.31
C LYS A 249 -0.37 -14.27 0.87
N ALA A 250 0.10 -13.89 2.05
CA ALA A 250 -0.69 -13.79 3.28
C ALA A 250 -0.36 -12.45 3.97
N GLY A 251 -1.02 -11.37 3.55
CA GLY A 251 -0.61 -10.00 3.85
C GLY A 251 0.76 -9.69 3.23
N ASP A 252 1.67 -9.16 4.03
CA ASP A 252 3.05 -8.86 3.61
C ASP A 252 3.99 -10.07 3.63
N LEU A 253 3.50 -11.23 4.09
CA LEU A 253 4.27 -12.46 4.21
C LEU A 253 3.86 -13.49 3.14
N VAL A 254 4.69 -14.52 2.98
CA VAL A 254 4.53 -15.56 1.98
C VAL A 254 4.36 -16.94 2.65
N LEU A 255 3.44 -17.73 2.16
CA LEU A 255 3.35 -19.16 2.43
C LEU A 255 3.95 -19.92 1.26
N VAL A 256 4.75 -20.91 1.55
CA VAL A 256 5.48 -21.74 0.57
C VAL A 256 5.13 -23.21 0.78
N ASP A 257 4.74 -23.87 -0.30
CA ASP A 257 4.59 -25.33 -0.37
C ASP A 257 5.59 -25.82 -1.43
N VAL A 258 6.38 -26.85 -1.11
CA VAL A 258 7.44 -27.33 -2.01
C VAL A 258 7.70 -28.83 -1.82
N HIS A 259 8.00 -29.50 -2.90
CA HIS A 259 8.54 -30.86 -2.92
C HIS A 259 10.06 -30.79 -3.03
N LEU A 260 10.76 -31.39 -2.07
CA LEU A 260 12.23 -31.53 -2.08
C LEU A 260 12.61 -32.96 -2.36
N GLU A 261 13.47 -33.15 -3.34
CA GLU A 261 14.04 -34.43 -3.65
C GLU A 261 15.28 -34.70 -2.77
N VAL A 262 15.30 -35.85 -2.14
CA VAL A 262 16.39 -36.32 -1.27
C VAL A 262 16.78 -37.74 -1.63
N ALA A 263 17.98 -38.22 -1.25
CA ALA A 263 18.43 -39.59 -1.55
C ALA A 263 17.46 -40.63 -0.96
N GLY A 264 16.98 -41.54 -1.79
CA GLY A 264 15.92 -42.48 -1.43
C GLY A 264 16.29 -43.51 -0.34
N GLU A 265 17.59 -43.73 -0.09
CA GLU A 265 18.08 -44.66 0.91
C GLU A 265 18.22 -44.05 2.32
N MET A 266 17.96 -42.72 2.45
CA MET A 266 18.11 -42.07 3.74
C MET A 266 16.94 -42.39 4.66
N SER A 267 17.20 -42.38 5.96
CA SER A 267 16.14 -42.54 6.95
C SER A 267 15.20 -41.36 6.99
N VAL A 268 13.94 -41.56 7.41
CA VAL A 268 12.97 -40.50 7.65
C VAL A 268 13.53 -39.42 8.59
N ALA A 269 14.34 -39.80 9.58
CA ALA A 269 14.95 -38.84 10.50
C ALA A 269 15.96 -37.91 9.81
N GLU A 270 16.79 -38.45 8.92
CA GLU A 270 17.76 -37.67 8.14
C GLU A 270 17.05 -36.74 7.15
N GLY A 271 16.07 -37.25 6.40
CA GLY A 271 15.26 -36.43 5.49
C GLY A 271 14.54 -35.29 6.22
N HIS A 272 13.98 -35.59 7.40
CA HIS A 272 13.35 -34.55 8.23
C HIS A 272 14.34 -33.44 8.65
N GLN A 273 15.60 -33.75 8.96
CA GLN A 273 16.62 -32.77 9.29
C GLN A 273 16.93 -31.86 8.09
N ILE A 274 17.01 -32.43 6.87
CA ILE A 274 17.19 -31.64 5.64
C ILE A 274 16.01 -30.72 5.42
N ALA A 275 14.76 -31.20 5.51
CA ALA A 275 13.55 -30.40 5.36
C ALA A 275 13.50 -29.25 6.39
N ARG A 276 13.84 -29.54 7.64
CA ARG A 276 13.91 -28.52 8.70
C ARG A 276 14.96 -27.47 8.40
N HIS A 277 16.15 -27.86 7.99
CA HIS A 277 17.23 -26.94 7.64
C HIS A 277 16.85 -26.07 6.43
N ALA A 278 16.28 -26.64 5.38
CA ALA A 278 15.78 -25.92 4.22
C ALA A 278 14.73 -24.87 4.63
N ARG A 279 13.76 -25.27 5.45
CA ARG A 279 12.75 -24.37 5.99
C ARG A 279 13.37 -23.23 6.80
N GLU A 280 14.29 -23.52 7.73
CA GLU A 280 14.95 -22.51 8.57
C GLU A 280 15.75 -21.51 7.73
N ARG A 281 16.43 -21.93 6.67
CA ARG A 281 17.15 -21.06 5.75
C ARG A 281 16.23 -20.10 5.01
N VAL A 282 15.10 -20.60 4.48
CA VAL A 282 14.11 -19.76 3.78
C VAL A 282 13.50 -18.74 4.74
N LEU A 283 13.11 -19.14 5.95
CA LEU A 283 12.55 -18.25 6.97
C LEU A 283 13.55 -17.16 7.42
N ALA A 284 14.85 -17.46 7.41
CA ALA A 284 15.87 -16.50 7.81
C ALA A 284 16.21 -15.48 6.72
N GLN A 285 16.04 -15.83 5.43
CA GLN A 285 16.51 -15.03 4.30
C GLN A 285 15.38 -14.30 3.56
N HIS A 286 14.13 -14.78 3.69
CA HIS A 286 12.98 -14.25 2.95
C HIS A 286 11.83 -13.89 3.88
N PRO A 287 10.90 -12.99 3.47
CA PRO A 287 9.71 -12.63 4.24
C PRO A 287 8.64 -13.74 4.16
N VAL A 288 9.01 -14.94 4.58
CA VAL A 288 8.17 -16.15 4.52
C VAL A 288 7.61 -16.45 5.91
N LEU A 289 6.30 -16.68 5.99
CA LEU A 289 5.60 -17.03 7.21
C LEU A 289 5.79 -18.50 7.59
N ASN A 290 5.71 -19.37 6.58
CA ASN A 290 5.90 -20.81 6.75
C ASN A 290 6.30 -21.48 5.44
N VAL A 291 7.04 -22.59 5.55
CA VAL A 291 7.35 -23.49 4.45
C VAL A 291 6.84 -24.87 4.80
N MET A 292 5.94 -25.40 3.98
CA MET A 292 5.51 -26.80 4.02
C MET A 292 6.38 -27.58 3.03
N VAL A 293 7.12 -28.55 3.54
CA VAL A 293 8.02 -29.38 2.75
C VAL A 293 7.44 -30.78 2.64
N HIS A 294 7.24 -31.24 1.42
CA HIS A 294 7.08 -32.66 1.10
C HIS A 294 8.43 -33.23 0.66
N LEU A 295 8.78 -34.42 1.12
CA LEU A 295 10.03 -35.07 0.75
C LEU A 295 9.73 -36.21 -0.24
N ASP A 296 10.38 -36.13 -1.40
CA ASP A 296 10.32 -37.16 -2.43
C ASP A 296 11.68 -37.90 -2.54
N PRO A 297 11.67 -39.23 -2.56
CA PRO A 297 12.89 -40.00 -2.76
C PRO A 297 13.32 -39.88 -4.23
N CYS A 298 14.58 -39.50 -4.50
CA CYS A 298 15.16 -39.63 -5.83
C CYS A 298 16.00 -40.90 -5.92
N GLU A 299 15.96 -41.58 -7.08
CA GLU A 299 16.84 -42.72 -7.35
C GLU A 299 18.29 -42.23 -7.50
N ALA A 300 19.26 -43.04 -7.01
CA ALA A 300 20.68 -42.70 -6.95
C ALA A 300 21.35 -42.35 -8.31
N GLN A 301 20.66 -42.50 -9.43
CA GLN A 301 21.15 -42.15 -10.78
C GLN A 301 21.14 -40.65 -11.12
N GLY A 302 20.50 -39.82 -10.32
CA GLY A 302 20.42 -38.35 -10.54
C GLY A 302 21.64 -37.56 -10.05
N LEU A 303 22.42 -38.08 -9.14
CA LEU A 303 23.55 -37.40 -8.49
C LEU A 303 24.83 -37.27 -9.32
N THR A 304 24.90 -37.94 -10.50
CA THR A 304 26.14 -38.03 -11.32
C THR A 304 26.19 -37.04 -12.49
N LYS A 305 25.29 -36.06 -12.61
CA LYS A 305 25.27 -35.09 -13.73
C LYS A 305 25.38 -33.62 -13.31
N ALA A 306 26.03 -33.33 -12.20
CA ALA A 306 26.38 -31.95 -11.85
C ALA A 306 27.83 -31.91 -11.33
N VAL A 307 28.79 -32.13 -12.22
CA VAL A 307 30.19 -31.72 -12.07
C VAL A 307 30.56 -30.80 -13.22
#